data_1c64f8ad13f855756b8097e1ec106e89
#
_entry.id   1c64f8ad13f855756b8097e1ec106e89
#
_cell.length_a   1.000
_cell.length_b   1.000
_cell.length_c   1.000
_cell.angle_alpha   90.00
_cell.angle_beta   90.00
_cell.angle_gamma   90.00
#
_symmetry.space_group_name_H-M   'P 1'
#
loop_
_entity.id
_entity.type
_entity.pdbx_description
1 polymer ?
#
loop_
_entity_poly.entity_id
_entity_poly.type
_entity_poly.pdbx_seq_one_letter_code
_entity_poly.pdbx_strand_id
1 'polypeptide(L)'
;MRLLNRYILRQLLTPFFFSLFVIVFILFTQFLLRAIDRFLGKGLDLPTIFEYLFLNLGWITALAVPMAVLVAALMSFGQMSEDNEIGAMRSSGISFMTIIKPAIIVGFIIASILILFSAFIMPEMNFKARMLSGDIYRKRPDMNIEPGYFMDDLPSYSIIIKDKEGDVFKEVRIFSKGSSNTQTSIHSKTGKLSTIDDAIVLDLFDGEIHELDVKDYSNYRRIEFAKH
;
A
#
# COMPACT_ATOMS: atom_id res chain seq x y z
N MET A 1 -4.11 -30.87 35.02
CA MET A 1 -3.39 -30.06 34.01
C MET A 1 -4.12 -29.90 32.66
N ARG A 2 -4.80 -30.94 32.09
CA ARG A 2 -5.54 -30.78 30.82
C ARG A 2 -6.69 -29.77 30.88
N LEU A 3 -7.43 -29.71 32.01
CA LEU A 3 -8.51 -28.74 32.20
C LEU A 3 -8.02 -27.32 32.27
N LEU A 4 -6.92 -27.05 32.98
CA LEU A 4 -6.30 -25.73 33.08
C LEU A 4 -5.84 -25.23 31.74
N ASN A 5 -5.13 -26.07 30.96
CA ASN A 5 -4.69 -25.72 29.63
C ASN A 5 -5.85 -25.35 28.70
N ARG A 6 -6.95 -26.15 28.73
CA ARG A 6 -8.15 -25.88 27.94
C ARG A 6 -8.85 -24.58 28.37
N TYR A 7 -8.87 -24.31 29.65
CA TYR A 7 -9.42 -23.06 30.21
C TYR A 7 -8.63 -21.85 29.68
N ILE A 8 -7.31 -21.83 29.85
CA ILE A 8 -6.44 -20.75 29.40
C ILE A 8 -6.54 -20.56 27.89
N LEU A 9 -6.56 -21.65 27.11
CA LEU A 9 -6.72 -21.58 25.65
C LEU A 9 -8.05 -20.92 25.26
N ARG A 10 -9.14 -21.28 25.91
CA ARG A 10 -10.45 -20.68 25.63
C ARG A 10 -10.47 -19.19 25.97
N GLN A 11 -9.81 -18.82 27.07
CA GLN A 11 -9.69 -17.43 27.51
C GLN A 11 -8.88 -16.59 26.52
N LEU A 12 -7.89 -17.17 25.85
CA LEU A 12 -7.07 -16.51 24.82
C LEU A 12 -7.78 -16.39 23.46
N LEU A 13 -8.56 -17.40 23.07
CA LEU A 13 -9.14 -17.44 21.72
C LEU A 13 -10.18 -16.34 21.48
N THR A 14 -11.01 -16.05 22.47
CA THR A 14 -12.07 -15.03 22.33
C THR A 14 -11.49 -13.64 22.09
N PRO A 15 -10.56 -13.12 22.93
CA PRO A 15 -9.91 -11.85 22.68
C PRO A 15 -9.05 -11.85 21.39
N PHE A 16 -8.47 -13.00 21.03
CA PHE A 16 -7.68 -13.11 19.80
C PHE A 16 -8.53 -12.84 18.56
N PHE A 17 -9.66 -13.52 18.39
CA PHE A 17 -10.51 -13.29 17.22
C PHE A 17 -11.14 -11.91 17.23
N PHE A 18 -11.50 -11.39 18.38
CA PHE A 18 -12.03 -10.04 18.51
C PHE A 18 -10.98 -8.99 18.13
N SER A 19 -9.78 -9.07 18.70
CA SER A 19 -8.70 -8.12 18.38
C SER A 19 -8.24 -8.25 16.94
N LEU A 20 -8.15 -9.47 16.41
CA LEU A 20 -7.82 -9.70 15.00
C LEU A 20 -8.84 -9.02 14.08
N PHE A 21 -10.14 -9.21 14.35
CA PHE A 21 -11.18 -8.57 13.56
C PHE A 21 -11.09 -7.04 13.62
N VAL A 22 -10.91 -6.47 14.80
CA VAL A 22 -10.81 -5.00 14.97
C VAL A 22 -9.57 -4.46 14.26
N ILE A 23 -8.41 -5.09 14.42
CA ILE A 23 -7.16 -4.64 13.81
C ILE A 23 -7.24 -4.76 12.29
N VAL A 24 -7.71 -5.90 11.76
CA VAL A 24 -7.92 -6.08 10.32
C VAL A 24 -8.90 -5.04 9.78
N PHE A 25 -10.01 -4.79 10.48
CA PHE A 25 -10.99 -3.80 10.07
C PHE A 25 -10.39 -2.39 9.99
N ILE A 26 -9.60 -1.98 10.99
CA ILE A 26 -8.95 -0.66 11.00
C ILE A 26 -7.94 -0.54 9.84
N LEU A 27 -7.06 -1.53 9.69
CA LEU A 27 -6.04 -1.52 8.63
C LEU A 27 -6.67 -1.59 7.24
N PHE A 28 -7.70 -2.43 7.09
CA PHE A 28 -8.42 -2.56 5.82
C PHE A 28 -9.19 -1.29 5.47
N THR A 29 -9.85 -0.65 6.44
CA THR A 29 -10.54 0.62 6.21
C THR A 29 -9.57 1.71 5.77
N GLN A 30 -8.40 1.81 6.42
CA GLN A 30 -7.36 2.76 6.02
C GLN A 30 -6.82 2.48 4.61
N PHE A 31 -6.65 1.20 4.27
CA PHE A 31 -6.27 0.81 2.92
C PHE A 31 -7.38 1.09 1.90
N LEU A 32 -8.64 0.80 2.25
CA LEU A 32 -9.82 1.03 1.41
C LEU A 32 -9.99 2.51 1.06
N LEU A 33 -9.83 3.42 2.01
CA LEU A 33 -9.91 4.86 1.75
C LEU A 33 -8.87 5.28 0.69
N ARG A 34 -7.63 4.82 0.83
CA ARG A 34 -6.58 5.09 -0.18
C ARG A 34 -6.85 4.45 -1.53
N ALA A 35 -7.47 3.27 -1.55
CA ALA A 35 -7.84 2.59 -2.79
C ALA A 35 -9.02 3.28 -3.49
N ILE A 36 -9.99 3.78 -2.71
CA ILE A 36 -11.13 4.55 -3.23
C ILE A 36 -10.63 5.81 -3.94
N ASP A 37 -9.80 6.62 -3.30
CA ASP A 37 -9.23 7.85 -3.89
C ASP A 37 -8.48 7.54 -5.20
N ARG A 38 -7.86 6.37 -5.27
CA ARG A 38 -7.07 5.95 -6.43
C ARG A 38 -7.93 5.42 -7.58
N PHE A 39 -9.07 4.78 -7.33
CA PHE A 39 -9.84 4.03 -8.32
C PHE A 39 -11.25 4.56 -8.56
N LEU A 40 -11.86 5.31 -7.62
CA LEU A 40 -13.23 5.82 -7.76
C LEU A 40 -13.30 6.90 -8.85
N GLY A 41 -14.33 6.83 -9.66
CA GLY A 41 -14.54 7.79 -10.75
C GLY A 41 -13.73 7.52 -12.02
N LYS A 42 -12.88 6.47 -12.03
CA LYS A 42 -11.96 6.19 -13.15
C LYS A 42 -12.44 5.07 -14.08
N GLY A 43 -13.71 4.65 -13.97
CA GLY A 43 -14.36 3.71 -14.91
C GLY A 43 -13.80 2.30 -14.88
N LEU A 44 -13.29 1.85 -13.71
CA LEU A 44 -12.85 0.48 -13.50
C LEU A 44 -14.02 -0.43 -13.17
N ASP A 45 -13.95 -1.67 -13.64
CA ASP A 45 -14.93 -2.70 -13.32
C ASP A 45 -14.88 -3.08 -11.85
N LEU A 46 -16.03 -3.19 -11.19
CA LEU A 46 -16.17 -3.59 -9.80
C LEU A 46 -15.41 -4.89 -9.46
N PRO A 47 -15.48 -5.96 -10.29
CA PRO A 47 -14.71 -7.20 -10.03
C PRO A 47 -13.22 -6.96 -9.89
N THR A 48 -12.61 -6.11 -10.72
CA THR A 48 -11.20 -5.77 -10.69
C THR A 48 -10.82 -5.06 -9.38
N ILE A 49 -11.70 -4.15 -8.92
CA ILE A 49 -11.50 -3.47 -7.63
C ILE A 49 -11.55 -4.47 -6.47
N PHE A 50 -12.54 -5.36 -6.45
CA PHE A 50 -12.64 -6.40 -5.42
C PHE A 50 -11.44 -7.35 -5.42
N GLU A 51 -10.97 -7.77 -6.60
CA GLU A 51 -9.77 -8.59 -6.74
C GLU A 51 -8.55 -7.88 -6.16
N TYR A 52 -8.34 -6.62 -6.51
CA TYR A 52 -7.26 -5.80 -5.96
C TYR A 52 -7.31 -5.68 -4.43
N LEU A 53 -8.50 -5.44 -3.88
CA LEU A 53 -8.70 -5.35 -2.43
C LEU A 53 -8.40 -6.69 -1.76
N PHE A 54 -8.88 -7.81 -2.32
CA PHE A 54 -8.64 -9.15 -1.80
C PHE A 54 -7.16 -9.53 -1.80
N LEU A 55 -6.44 -9.24 -2.89
CA LEU A 55 -5.00 -9.50 -3.00
C LEU A 55 -4.19 -8.74 -1.96
N ASN A 56 -4.64 -7.55 -1.57
CA ASN A 56 -3.98 -6.75 -0.54
C ASN A 56 -4.29 -7.20 0.91
N LEU A 57 -5.28 -8.08 1.13
CA LEU A 57 -5.51 -8.67 2.46
C LEU A 57 -4.32 -9.49 2.96
N GLY A 58 -3.47 -10.00 2.07
CA GLY A 58 -2.30 -10.80 2.44
C GLY A 58 -1.36 -10.06 3.39
N TRP A 59 -0.90 -8.88 3.03
CA TRP A 59 0.01 -8.09 3.87
C TRP A 59 -0.70 -7.53 5.12
N ILE A 60 -2.00 -7.17 5.01
CA ILE A 60 -2.81 -6.72 6.16
C ILE A 60 -2.89 -7.83 7.21
N THR A 61 -3.17 -9.07 6.78
CA THR A 61 -3.24 -10.24 7.67
C THR A 61 -1.89 -10.52 8.32
N ALA A 62 -0.81 -10.47 7.54
CA ALA A 62 0.55 -10.69 8.05
C ALA A 62 0.93 -9.70 9.15
N LEU A 63 0.45 -8.46 9.07
CA LEU A 63 0.68 -7.43 10.07
C LEU A 63 -0.29 -7.53 11.26
N ALA A 64 -1.56 -7.85 10.99
CA ALA A 64 -2.61 -7.88 12.01
C ALA A 64 -2.46 -9.05 13.00
N VAL A 65 -2.04 -10.23 12.53
CA VAL A 65 -1.98 -11.44 13.36
C VAL A 65 -1.02 -11.29 14.56
N PRO A 66 0.23 -10.82 14.42
CA PRO A 66 1.11 -10.64 15.58
C PRO A 66 0.57 -9.62 16.58
N MET A 67 -0.03 -8.52 16.07
CA MET A 67 -0.67 -7.50 16.91
C MET A 67 -1.84 -8.09 17.68
N ALA A 68 -2.67 -8.90 17.03
CA ALA A 68 -3.82 -9.57 17.66
C ALA A 68 -3.40 -10.58 18.73
N VAL A 69 -2.31 -11.33 18.51
CA VAL A 69 -1.75 -12.24 19.52
C VAL A 69 -1.31 -11.48 20.76
N LEU A 70 -0.62 -10.35 20.58
CA LEU A 70 -0.16 -9.51 21.68
C LEU A 70 -1.35 -8.95 22.48
N VAL A 71 -2.33 -8.36 21.80
CA VAL A 71 -3.52 -7.79 22.44
C VAL A 71 -4.31 -8.88 23.17
N ALA A 72 -4.50 -10.04 22.54
CA ALA A 72 -5.19 -11.17 23.15
C ALA A 72 -4.50 -11.66 24.43
N ALA A 73 -3.17 -11.77 24.40
CA ALA A 73 -2.39 -12.16 25.58
C ALA A 73 -2.55 -11.13 26.71
N LEU A 74 -2.39 -9.84 26.39
CA LEU A 74 -2.55 -8.77 27.39
C LEU A 74 -3.96 -8.73 27.98
N MET A 75 -4.99 -8.83 27.17
CA MET A 75 -6.39 -8.86 27.65
C MET A 75 -6.68 -10.08 28.49
N SER A 76 -6.28 -11.26 28.04
CA SER A 76 -6.59 -12.51 28.76
C SER A 76 -5.86 -12.60 30.10
N PHE A 77 -4.56 -12.35 30.12
CA PHE A 77 -3.79 -12.39 31.37
C PHE A 77 -4.11 -11.19 32.28
N GLY A 78 -4.43 -10.02 31.69
CA GLY A 78 -4.92 -8.86 32.43
C GLY A 78 -6.21 -9.18 33.18
N GLN A 79 -7.21 -9.73 32.50
CA GLN A 79 -8.47 -10.13 33.11
C GLN A 79 -8.28 -11.20 34.18
N MET A 80 -7.54 -12.29 33.87
CA MET A 80 -7.23 -13.31 34.86
C MET A 80 -6.49 -12.77 36.11
N SER A 81 -5.69 -11.71 35.94
CA SER A 81 -5.03 -11.03 37.04
C SER A 81 -6.00 -10.19 37.88
N GLU A 82 -6.87 -9.43 37.21
CA GLU A 82 -7.91 -8.60 37.83
C GLU A 82 -8.90 -9.44 38.63
N ASP A 83 -9.31 -10.58 38.09
CA ASP A 83 -10.22 -11.55 38.73
C ASP A 83 -9.50 -12.38 39.84
N ASN A 84 -8.23 -12.09 40.14
CA ASN A 84 -7.37 -12.82 41.11
C ASN A 84 -7.19 -14.32 40.82
N GLU A 85 -7.49 -14.79 39.61
CA GLU A 85 -7.37 -16.20 39.23
C GLU A 85 -5.90 -16.65 39.24
N ILE A 86 -5.00 -15.82 38.73
CA ILE A 86 -3.54 -16.08 38.72
C ILE A 86 -3.05 -16.21 40.17
N GLY A 87 -3.51 -15.32 41.06
CA GLY A 87 -3.18 -15.36 42.48
C GLY A 87 -3.64 -16.65 43.14
N ALA A 88 -4.90 -17.05 42.89
CA ALA A 88 -5.49 -18.29 43.43
C ALA A 88 -4.77 -19.55 42.92
N MET A 89 -4.40 -19.58 41.62
CA MET A 89 -3.62 -20.69 41.04
C MET A 89 -2.24 -20.80 41.69
N ARG A 90 -1.57 -19.65 41.91
CA ARG A 90 -0.23 -19.62 42.51
C ARG A 90 -0.27 -20.02 44.01
N SER A 91 -1.25 -19.57 44.74
CA SER A 91 -1.43 -20.00 46.17
C SER A 91 -1.73 -21.49 46.29
N SER A 92 -2.32 -22.10 45.27
CA SER A 92 -2.52 -23.56 45.18
C SER A 92 -1.26 -24.33 44.75
N GLY A 93 -0.08 -23.66 44.63
CA GLY A 93 1.18 -24.29 44.29
C GLY A 93 1.44 -24.46 42.80
N ILE A 94 0.58 -23.89 41.91
CA ILE A 94 0.79 -23.95 40.47
C ILE A 94 1.87 -22.92 40.06
N SER A 95 2.92 -23.37 39.38
CA SER A 95 3.98 -22.47 38.91
C SER A 95 3.48 -21.55 37.83
N PHE A 96 3.97 -20.31 37.82
CA PHE A 96 3.67 -19.29 36.81
C PHE A 96 3.94 -19.77 35.38
N MET A 97 5.06 -20.50 35.20
CA MET A 97 5.41 -21.08 33.91
C MET A 97 4.37 -22.09 33.40
N THR A 98 3.69 -22.81 34.29
CA THR A 98 2.59 -23.74 33.95
C THR A 98 1.37 -22.99 33.42
N ILE A 99 1.11 -21.79 33.95
CA ILE A 99 0.01 -20.93 33.52
C ILE A 99 0.28 -20.33 32.14
N ILE A 100 1.49 -19.88 31.87
CA ILE A 100 1.84 -19.23 30.59
C ILE A 100 2.10 -20.23 29.46
N LYS A 101 2.55 -21.45 29.78
CA LYS A 101 2.94 -22.47 28.80
C LYS A 101 1.93 -22.68 27.67
N PRO A 102 0.59 -22.78 27.90
CA PRO A 102 -0.40 -22.94 26.85
C PRO A 102 -0.41 -21.74 25.87
N ALA A 103 -0.25 -20.52 26.38
CA ALA A 103 -0.21 -19.31 25.56
C ALA A 103 1.04 -19.28 24.66
N ILE A 104 2.19 -19.64 25.22
CA ILE A 104 3.45 -19.72 24.44
C ILE A 104 3.32 -20.77 23.31
N ILE A 105 2.73 -21.94 23.60
CA ILE A 105 2.54 -22.99 22.58
C ILE A 105 1.63 -22.50 21.47
N VAL A 106 0.50 -21.85 21.79
CA VAL A 106 -0.40 -21.29 20.76
C VAL A 106 0.28 -20.19 19.99
N GLY A 107 0.98 -19.27 20.67
CA GLY A 107 1.75 -18.21 20.01
C GLY A 107 2.78 -18.79 19.03
N PHE A 108 3.49 -19.85 19.41
CA PHE A 108 4.45 -20.52 18.55
C PHE A 108 3.77 -21.19 17.33
N ILE A 109 2.61 -21.82 17.52
CA ILE A 109 1.84 -22.42 16.41
C ILE A 109 1.37 -21.32 15.45
N ILE A 110 0.79 -20.24 15.96
CA ILE A 110 0.34 -19.10 15.14
C ILE A 110 1.52 -18.47 14.38
N ALA A 111 2.67 -18.27 15.05
CA ALA A 111 3.87 -17.76 14.44
C ALA A 111 4.38 -18.68 13.30
N SER A 112 4.37 -20.00 13.52
CA SER A 112 4.77 -20.96 12.48
C SER A 112 3.85 -20.92 11.26
N ILE A 113 2.53 -20.88 11.49
CA ILE A 113 1.54 -20.73 10.41
C ILE A 113 1.75 -19.40 9.67
N LEU A 114 2.01 -18.30 10.39
CA LEU A 114 2.22 -16.99 9.80
C LEU A 114 3.51 -16.94 8.97
N ILE A 115 4.58 -17.61 9.41
CA ILE A 115 5.82 -17.74 8.64
C ILE A 115 5.56 -18.47 7.32
N LEU A 116 4.84 -19.60 7.35
CA LEU A 116 4.46 -20.33 6.14
C LEU A 116 3.58 -19.48 5.22
N PHE A 117 2.61 -18.78 5.77
CA PHE A 117 1.76 -17.84 5.02
C PHE A 117 2.58 -16.75 4.34
N SER A 118 3.49 -16.12 5.09
CA SER A 118 4.35 -15.04 4.59
C SER A 118 5.40 -15.52 3.58
N ALA A 119 5.84 -16.78 3.66
CA ALA A 119 6.82 -17.35 2.75
C ALA A 119 6.22 -17.80 1.41
N PHE A 120 4.99 -18.33 1.42
CA PHE A 120 4.39 -18.96 0.24
C PHE A 120 3.20 -18.20 -0.32
N ILE A 121 2.25 -17.78 0.51
CA ILE A 121 0.98 -17.18 0.06
C ILE A 121 1.12 -15.68 -0.19
N MET A 122 1.69 -14.95 0.75
CA MET A 122 1.83 -13.50 0.67
C MET A 122 2.63 -13.01 -0.56
N PRO A 123 3.76 -13.64 -0.96
CA PRO A 123 4.50 -13.21 -2.14
C PRO A 123 3.70 -13.34 -3.43
N GLU A 124 2.92 -14.42 -3.56
CA GLU A 124 2.06 -14.63 -4.73
C GLU A 124 0.93 -13.59 -4.80
N MET A 125 0.28 -13.32 -3.66
CA MET A 125 -0.75 -12.28 -3.57
C MET A 125 -0.18 -10.90 -3.92
N ASN A 126 0.98 -10.55 -3.38
CA ASN A 126 1.65 -9.27 -3.67
C ASN A 126 2.08 -9.16 -5.14
N PHE A 127 2.57 -10.26 -5.73
CA PHE A 127 2.94 -10.28 -7.15
C PHE A 127 1.72 -10.04 -8.03
N LYS A 128 0.61 -10.77 -7.79
CA LYS A 128 -0.65 -10.57 -8.51
C LYS A 128 -1.21 -9.15 -8.32
N ALA A 129 -1.14 -8.60 -7.12
CA ALA A 129 -1.58 -7.23 -6.84
C ALA A 129 -0.78 -6.20 -7.64
N ARG A 130 0.54 -6.39 -7.76
CA ARG A 130 1.42 -5.51 -8.58
C ARG A 130 1.12 -5.64 -10.07
N MET A 131 0.95 -6.86 -10.58
CA MET A 131 0.58 -7.11 -11.98
C MET A 131 -0.76 -6.44 -12.30
N LEU A 132 -1.78 -6.66 -11.45
CA LEU A 132 -3.09 -6.04 -11.62
C LEU A 132 -3.03 -4.51 -11.58
N SER A 133 -2.24 -3.94 -10.65
CA SER A 133 -1.99 -2.50 -10.64
C SER A 133 -1.35 -2.03 -11.95
N GLY A 134 -0.33 -2.74 -12.44
CA GLY A 134 0.33 -2.41 -13.70
C GLY A 134 -0.64 -2.44 -14.89
N ASP A 135 -1.49 -3.45 -14.98
CA ASP A 135 -2.51 -3.58 -16.04
C ASP A 135 -3.55 -2.45 -15.97
N ILE A 136 -3.96 -2.06 -14.76
CA ILE A 136 -4.84 -0.91 -14.54
C ILE A 136 -4.19 0.37 -15.07
N TYR A 137 -2.92 0.62 -14.72
CA TYR A 137 -2.19 1.81 -15.17
C TYR A 137 -1.97 1.84 -16.68
N ARG A 138 -1.72 0.68 -17.30
CA ARG A 138 -1.59 0.58 -18.77
C ARG A 138 -2.89 0.86 -19.52
N LYS A 139 -4.02 0.35 -19.00
CA LYS A 139 -5.34 0.56 -19.60
C LYS A 139 -5.84 2.00 -19.44
N ARG A 140 -5.43 2.69 -18.38
CA ARG A 140 -5.87 4.04 -18.02
C ARG A 140 -4.72 4.88 -17.50
N PRO A 141 -3.78 5.27 -18.35
CA PRO A 141 -2.60 6.04 -17.95
C PRO A 141 -2.93 7.43 -17.38
N ASP A 142 -4.10 7.96 -17.71
CA ASP A 142 -4.63 9.24 -17.22
C ASP A 142 -5.07 9.24 -15.75
N MET A 143 -5.12 8.06 -15.12
CA MET A 143 -5.62 7.90 -13.75
C MET A 143 -4.77 8.56 -12.67
N ASN A 144 -3.45 8.67 -12.88
CA ASN A 144 -2.51 9.23 -11.90
C ASN A 144 -2.25 10.72 -12.05
N ILE A 145 -2.94 11.36 -13.00
CA ILE A 145 -2.70 12.77 -13.28
C ILE A 145 -3.65 13.61 -12.43
N GLU A 146 -3.14 14.09 -11.30
CA GLU A 146 -3.83 15.07 -10.46
C GLU A 146 -3.36 16.48 -10.86
N PRO A 147 -4.26 17.37 -11.33
CA PRO A 147 -3.90 18.74 -11.63
C PRO A 147 -3.32 19.46 -10.41
N GLY A 148 -2.25 20.22 -10.63
CA GLY A 148 -1.60 21.01 -9.57
C GLY A 148 -0.52 20.27 -8.76
N TYR A 149 -0.31 18.98 -8.96
CA TYR A 149 0.73 18.21 -8.27
C TYR A 149 1.88 17.82 -9.20
N PHE A 150 3.08 17.72 -8.64
CA PHE A 150 4.24 17.17 -9.35
C PHE A 150 4.12 15.64 -9.42
N MET A 151 4.15 15.12 -10.62
CA MET A 151 4.26 13.68 -10.87
C MET A 151 5.74 13.32 -10.97
N ASP A 152 6.25 12.68 -9.94
CA ASP A 152 7.64 12.23 -9.81
C ASP A 152 7.82 10.72 -10.06
N ASP A 153 6.76 10.04 -10.51
CA ASP A 153 6.74 8.59 -10.73
C ASP A 153 7.61 8.14 -11.92
N LEU A 154 7.99 9.08 -12.79
CA LEU A 154 8.92 8.81 -13.89
C LEU A 154 10.37 9.03 -13.43
N PRO A 155 11.26 8.03 -13.61
CA PRO A 155 12.61 8.08 -13.06
C PRO A 155 13.49 9.23 -13.63
N SER A 156 13.15 9.73 -14.83
CA SER A 156 13.95 10.77 -15.51
C SER A 156 13.23 12.11 -15.66
N TYR A 157 11.94 12.18 -15.38
CA TYR A 157 11.14 13.38 -15.63
C TYR A 157 10.21 13.68 -14.46
N SER A 158 10.00 14.97 -14.19
CA SER A 158 8.99 15.51 -13.29
C SER A 158 7.96 16.24 -14.13
N ILE A 159 6.68 15.88 -14.03
CA ILE A 159 5.61 16.48 -14.81
C ILE A 159 4.66 17.21 -13.86
N ILE A 160 4.28 18.43 -14.23
CA ILE A 160 3.21 19.18 -13.59
C ILE A 160 2.17 19.58 -14.62
N ILE A 161 0.91 19.34 -14.33
CA ILE A 161 -0.24 19.67 -15.15
C ILE A 161 -1.13 20.60 -14.34
N LYS A 162 -1.47 21.77 -14.88
CA LYS A 162 -2.25 22.75 -14.13
C LYS A 162 -3.73 22.42 -14.09
N ASP A 163 -4.28 21.93 -15.19
CA ASP A 163 -5.70 21.62 -15.30
C ASP A 163 -5.94 20.43 -16.25
N LYS A 164 -7.07 19.72 -16.04
CA LYS A 164 -7.46 18.56 -16.85
C LYS A 164 -8.93 18.67 -17.24
N GLU A 165 -9.21 18.69 -18.54
CA GLU A 165 -10.56 18.61 -19.08
C GLU A 165 -10.72 17.33 -19.89
N GLY A 166 -11.33 16.30 -19.32
CA GLY A 166 -11.47 14.99 -19.94
C GLY A 166 -10.11 14.35 -20.25
N ASP A 167 -9.81 14.10 -21.52
CA ASP A 167 -8.54 13.50 -22.00
C ASP A 167 -7.47 14.55 -22.35
N VAL A 168 -7.76 15.86 -22.21
CA VAL A 168 -6.88 16.93 -22.57
C VAL A 168 -6.32 17.61 -21.32
N PHE A 169 -5.00 17.72 -21.27
CA PHE A 169 -4.28 18.42 -20.22
C PHE A 169 -3.98 19.86 -20.65
N LYS A 170 -4.11 20.80 -19.72
CA LYS A 170 -3.78 22.20 -19.94
C LYS A 170 -2.56 22.62 -19.16
N GLU A 171 -1.73 23.43 -19.76
CA GLU A 171 -0.47 23.94 -19.19
C GLU A 171 0.42 22.82 -18.62
N VAL A 172 0.88 21.93 -19.50
CA VAL A 172 1.79 20.84 -19.17
C VAL A 172 3.21 21.35 -19.10
N ARG A 173 3.90 21.10 -17.98
CA ARG A 173 5.33 21.39 -17.79
C ARG A 173 6.06 20.11 -17.43
N ILE A 174 7.13 19.83 -18.14
CA ILE A 174 7.97 18.66 -17.92
C ILE A 174 9.39 19.14 -17.63
N PHE A 175 9.95 18.64 -16.54
CA PHE A 175 11.33 18.93 -16.14
C PHE A 175 12.14 17.64 -16.19
N SER A 176 13.28 17.67 -16.85
CA SER A 176 14.21 16.54 -16.83
C SER A 176 14.94 16.48 -15.50
N LYS A 177 14.91 15.29 -14.86
CA LYS A 177 15.72 14.95 -13.67
C LYS A 177 17.10 14.44 -14.06
N GLY A 178 17.47 14.53 -15.33
CA GLY A 178 18.61 13.84 -15.91
C GLY A 178 19.95 14.22 -15.30
N SER A 179 20.81 13.22 -15.21
CA SER A 179 22.23 13.23 -14.87
C SER A 179 23.12 13.87 -15.98
N SER A 180 22.52 14.44 -17.00
CA SER A 180 23.17 15.09 -18.12
C SER A 180 23.48 16.55 -17.76
N ASN A 181 24.59 17.07 -18.27
CA ASN A 181 24.98 18.48 -18.10
C ASN A 181 23.92 19.47 -18.63
N THR A 182 22.85 18.99 -19.24
CA THR A 182 21.79 19.80 -19.85
C THR A 182 20.51 19.64 -19.04
N GLN A 183 19.98 20.73 -18.55
CA GLN A 183 18.68 20.81 -17.92
C GLN A 183 17.64 21.14 -18.99
N THR A 184 16.69 20.24 -19.22
CA THR A 184 15.62 20.41 -20.20
C THR A 184 14.32 20.67 -19.49
N SER A 185 13.61 21.72 -19.89
CA SER A 185 12.24 21.96 -19.50
C SER A 185 11.35 22.14 -20.71
N ILE A 186 10.23 21.43 -20.75
CA ILE A 186 9.24 21.49 -21.81
C ILE A 186 7.99 22.16 -21.24
N HIS A 187 7.49 23.16 -21.93
CA HIS A 187 6.26 23.86 -21.58
C HIS A 187 5.31 23.78 -22.77
N SER A 188 4.09 23.25 -22.55
CA SER A 188 3.08 23.10 -23.59
C SER A 188 1.73 23.64 -23.11
N LYS A 189 0.97 24.26 -24.02
CA LYS A 189 -0.37 24.77 -23.71
C LYS A 189 -1.37 23.64 -23.51
N THR A 190 -1.26 22.60 -24.34
CA THR A 190 -2.15 21.43 -24.25
C THR A 190 -1.35 20.15 -24.47
N GLY A 191 -1.82 19.07 -23.84
CA GLY A 191 -1.27 17.74 -24.00
C GLY A 191 -2.36 16.70 -24.02
N LYS A 192 -2.12 15.58 -24.68
CA LYS A 192 -3.00 14.42 -24.71
C LYS A 192 -2.22 13.16 -24.43
N LEU A 193 -2.70 12.35 -23.52
CA LEU A 193 -2.09 11.06 -23.24
C LEU A 193 -2.73 9.99 -24.14
N SER A 194 -1.89 9.17 -24.75
CA SER A 194 -2.30 8.03 -25.55
C SER A 194 -1.45 6.80 -25.21
N THR A 195 -1.98 5.61 -25.45
CA THR A 195 -1.23 4.37 -25.32
C THR A 195 -1.05 3.77 -26.71
N ILE A 196 0.20 3.62 -27.14
CA ILE A 196 0.57 3.03 -28.43
C ILE A 196 1.52 1.87 -28.14
N ASP A 197 1.18 0.65 -28.59
CA ASP A 197 2.01 -0.55 -28.44
C ASP A 197 2.56 -0.76 -27.02
N ASP A 198 1.68 -0.69 -26.00
CA ASP A 198 2.04 -0.82 -24.57
C ASP A 198 2.93 0.32 -24.00
N ALA A 199 3.27 1.33 -24.81
CA ALA A 199 3.97 2.54 -24.36
C ALA A 199 2.99 3.68 -24.11
N ILE A 200 3.22 4.40 -23.02
CA ILE A 200 2.48 5.63 -22.70
C ILE A 200 3.12 6.77 -23.47
N VAL A 201 2.36 7.38 -24.36
CA VAL A 201 2.80 8.52 -25.16
C VAL A 201 2.05 9.76 -24.72
N LEU A 202 2.79 10.83 -24.44
CA LEU A 202 2.24 12.14 -24.13
C LEU A 202 2.47 13.05 -25.35
N ASP A 203 1.43 13.23 -26.16
CA ASP A 203 1.43 14.20 -27.25
C ASP A 203 1.28 15.61 -26.68
N LEU A 204 2.23 16.48 -26.99
CA LEU A 204 2.23 17.87 -26.56
C LEU A 204 1.94 18.78 -27.77
N PHE A 205 1.10 19.79 -27.54
CA PHE A 205 0.72 20.73 -28.59
C PHE A 205 0.98 22.17 -28.15
N ASP A 206 1.42 22.98 -29.11
CA ASP A 206 1.69 24.42 -28.94
C ASP A 206 2.62 24.69 -27.74
N GLY A 207 3.86 24.32 -27.85
CA GLY A 207 4.79 24.42 -26.75
C GLY A 207 6.21 24.84 -27.15
N GLU A 208 7.05 24.93 -26.13
CA GLU A 208 8.44 25.30 -26.23
C GLU A 208 9.29 24.39 -25.33
N ILE A 209 10.48 24.07 -25.86
CA ILE A 209 11.50 23.31 -25.15
C ILE A 209 12.64 24.30 -24.83
N HIS A 210 12.98 24.35 -23.56
CA HIS A 210 14.13 25.12 -23.07
C HIS A 210 15.23 24.15 -22.67
N GLU A 211 16.40 24.30 -23.29
CA GLU A 211 17.62 23.55 -22.97
C GLU A 211 18.65 24.52 -22.42
N LEU A 212 19.15 24.22 -21.23
CA LEU A 212 20.21 24.99 -20.57
C LEU A 212 21.38 24.08 -20.26
N ASP A 213 22.59 24.43 -20.71
CA ASP A 213 23.78 23.73 -20.27
C ASP A 213 24.19 24.22 -18.87
N VAL A 214 24.24 23.28 -17.91
CA VAL A 214 24.56 23.57 -16.49
C VAL A 214 26.00 24.04 -16.33
N LYS A 215 26.91 23.71 -17.28
CA LYS A 215 28.33 24.14 -17.25
C LYS A 215 28.57 25.43 -17.96
N ASP A 216 27.76 25.75 -18.98
CA ASP A 216 27.90 26.99 -19.77
C ASP A 216 26.52 27.65 -19.93
N TYR A 217 26.17 28.52 -18.99
CA TYR A 217 24.89 29.24 -18.98
C TYR A 217 24.69 30.17 -20.21
N SER A 218 25.71 30.40 -21.00
CA SER A 218 25.58 31.17 -22.25
C SER A 218 24.99 30.33 -23.39
N ASN A 219 24.99 29.01 -23.26
CA ASN A 219 24.44 28.09 -24.23
C ASN A 219 22.97 27.72 -23.88
N TYR A 220 22.08 28.70 -24.05
CA TYR A 220 20.64 28.52 -23.91
C TYR A 220 19.98 28.34 -25.26
N ARG A 221 19.15 27.31 -25.40
CA ARG A 221 18.43 27.00 -26.65
C ARG A 221 16.93 26.91 -26.37
N ARG A 222 16.14 27.64 -27.13
CA ARG A 222 14.69 27.60 -27.14
C ARG A 222 14.20 27.04 -28.46
N ILE A 223 13.37 26.03 -28.44
CA ILE A 223 12.78 25.38 -29.60
C ILE A 223 11.25 25.46 -29.44
N GLU A 224 10.59 26.09 -30.40
CA GLU A 224 9.13 26.13 -30.46
C GLU A 224 8.64 24.97 -31.32
N PHE A 225 7.57 24.31 -30.88
CA PHE A 225 6.94 23.20 -31.61
C PHE A 225 5.42 23.34 -31.63
N ALA A 226 4.79 22.94 -32.74
CA ALA A 226 3.33 22.83 -32.85
C ALA A 226 2.83 21.49 -32.32
N LYS A 227 3.63 20.40 -32.50
CA LYS A 227 3.37 19.05 -31.93
C LYS A 227 4.72 18.41 -31.62
N HIS A 228 4.76 17.77 -30.45
CA HIS A 228 5.95 17.02 -29.99
C HIS A 228 5.51 15.65 -29.43
#